data_0591f01e19b31b8b5296aca15f3b190d
#
_entry.id   0591f01e19b31b8b5296aca15f3b190d
#
_cell.length_a   1.000
_cell.length_b   1.000
_cell.length_c   1.000
_cell.angle_alpha   90.00
_cell.angle_beta   90.00
_cell.angle_gamma   90.00
#
_symmetry.space_group_name_H-M   'P 1'
#
loop_
_entity.id
_entity.type
_entity.pdbx_description
1 polymer ?
#
loop_
_entity_poly.entity_id
_entity_poly.type
_entity_poly.pdbx_seq_one_letter_code
_entity_poly.pdbx_strand_id
1 'polypeptide(L)'
;MPTTTQAFRLPYIPLHLEHFSHEHFVTASGYKIFPMWSGEGNLSYLVANPTSSQSVLIDPDLEILGSYLLTFQQHNLQLSGIIDTHNHAEHVSAAPELRQLFDVPYYMHQDAPSSFVTHPVQDNDTVEIGGISIRFLHTPGHTPHLVSVKIDNHIFTGDSLFLKSCGRADFPGIGDPGVQFDILERLK
;
A
#
# COMPACT_ATOMS: atom_id res chain seq x y z
N MET A 1 -17.44 23.18 -31.00
CA MET A 1 -16.76 23.85 -29.87
C MET A 1 -15.69 22.91 -29.37
N PRO A 2 -14.42 23.26 -29.39
CA PRO A 2 -13.37 22.36 -28.93
C PRO A 2 -13.39 22.33 -27.39
N THR A 3 -13.47 21.13 -26.83
CA THR A 3 -13.31 20.87 -25.40
C THR A 3 -11.86 21.13 -25.04
N THR A 4 -11.63 22.15 -24.23
CA THR A 4 -10.31 22.50 -23.69
C THR A 4 -9.90 21.39 -22.74
N THR A 5 -8.99 20.54 -23.17
CA THR A 5 -8.28 19.60 -22.31
C THR A 5 -7.45 20.44 -21.33
N GLN A 6 -7.93 20.55 -20.10
CA GLN A 6 -7.18 21.22 -19.04
C GLN A 6 -5.94 20.38 -18.75
N ALA A 7 -4.78 20.83 -19.20
CA ALA A 7 -3.52 20.18 -18.90
C ALA A 7 -3.30 20.21 -17.39
N PHE A 8 -3.38 19.05 -16.75
CA PHE A 8 -3.10 18.86 -15.34
C PHE A 8 -1.61 19.17 -15.12
N ARG A 9 -1.30 20.28 -14.48
CA ARG A 9 0.06 20.54 -14.00
C ARG A 9 0.23 19.76 -12.73
N LEU A 10 0.99 18.65 -12.80
CA LEU A 10 1.50 17.98 -11.61
C LEU A 10 2.25 19.02 -10.75
N PRO A 11 2.02 19.07 -9.43
CA PRO A 11 2.87 19.84 -8.55
C PRO A 11 4.33 19.42 -8.75
N TYR A 12 5.28 20.34 -8.51
CA TYR A 12 6.70 20.01 -8.57
C TYR A 12 6.99 18.91 -7.54
N ILE A 13 7.16 17.69 -8.01
CA ILE A 13 7.55 16.54 -7.20
C ILE A 13 9.06 16.41 -7.37
N PRO A 14 9.86 16.63 -6.31
CA PRO A 14 11.29 16.38 -6.39
C PRO A 14 11.51 14.89 -6.69
N LEU A 15 12.12 14.60 -7.83
CA LEU A 15 12.50 13.25 -8.21
C LEU A 15 13.76 12.85 -7.43
N HIS A 16 13.58 12.28 -6.25
CA HIS A 16 14.67 11.61 -5.56
C HIS A 16 14.90 10.25 -6.22
N LEU A 17 15.81 10.21 -7.20
CA LEU A 17 16.12 9.01 -8.00
C LEU A 17 16.97 7.98 -7.23
N GLU A 18 17.35 8.25 -6.00
CA GLU A 18 18.30 7.45 -5.23
C GLU A 18 17.72 6.18 -4.64
N HIS A 19 16.40 6.01 -4.70
CA HIS A 19 15.67 4.91 -4.03
C HIS A 19 15.14 3.84 -5.01
N PHE A 20 15.70 3.77 -6.23
CA PHE A 20 15.34 2.75 -7.19
C PHE A 20 15.97 1.41 -6.83
N SER A 21 15.18 0.49 -6.25
CA SER A 21 15.54 -0.92 -6.26
C SER A 21 15.06 -1.53 -7.58
N HIS A 22 15.99 -2.00 -8.43
CA HIS A 22 15.67 -2.86 -9.58
C HIS A 22 15.41 -4.30 -9.12
N GLU A 23 15.64 -4.59 -7.84
CA GLU A 23 15.42 -5.90 -7.27
C GLU A 23 13.93 -6.10 -6.99
N HIS A 24 13.43 -7.24 -7.38
CA HIS A 24 12.07 -7.66 -7.11
C HIS A 24 12.08 -9.12 -6.65
N PHE A 25 11.10 -9.44 -5.81
CA PHE A 25 10.81 -10.81 -5.43
C PHE A 25 9.73 -11.37 -6.36
N VAL A 26 9.68 -12.69 -6.48
CA VAL A 26 8.63 -13.37 -7.28
C VAL A 26 7.87 -14.30 -6.36
N THR A 27 6.55 -14.16 -6.32
CA THR A 27 5.67 -15.04 -5.54
C THR A 27 5.52 -16.42 -6.21
N ALA A 28 4.90 -17.36 -5.51
CA ALA A 28 4.63 -18.71 -6.04
C ALA A 28 3.77 -18.68 -7.31
N SER A 29 2.82 -17.74 -7.42
CA SER A 29 1.99 -17.53 -8.62
C SER A 29 2.65 -16.67 -9.69
N GLY A 30 3.88 -16.23 -9.48
CA GLY A 30 4.66 -15.47 -10.45
C GLY A 30 4.47 -13.95 -10.38
N TYR A 31 3.74 -13.40 -9.41
CA TYR A 31 3.65 -11.94 -9.23
C TYR A 31 5.01 -11.37 -8.84
N LYS A 32 5.34 -10.19 -9.35
CA LYS A 32 6.56 -9.47 -9.00
C LYS A 32 6.28 -8.46 -7.90
N ILE A 33 7.08 -8.49 -6.83
CA ILE A 33 7.00 -7.55 -5.71
C ILE A 33 8.21 -6.64 -5.77
N PHE A 34 7.99 -5.34 -5.91
CA PHE A 34 9.02 -4.29 -5.88
C PHE A 34 8.91 -3.56 -4.54
N PRO A 35 9.81 -3.81 -3.57
CA PRO A 35 9.90 -2.98 -2.37
C PRO A 35 10.49 -1.62 -2.74
N MET A 36 9.89 -0.55 -2.23
CA MET A 36 10.26 0.82 -2.55
C MET A 36 10.38 1.61 -1.24
N TRP A 37 11.56 2.14 -0.99
CA TRP A 37 11.89 2.85 0.24
C TRP A 37 11.81 4.36 0.04
N SER A 38 11.26 5.10 1.01
CA SER A 38 11.41 6.55 1.12
C SER A 38 12.60 6.92 2.01
N GLY A 39 12.98 8.21 1.98
CA GLY A 39 14.16 8.70 2.71
C GLY A 39 14.13 8.51 4.21
N GLU A 40 12.94 8.45 4.81
CA GLU A 40 12.75 8.25 6.25
C GLU A 40 12.66 6.77 6.66
N GLY A 41 12.82 5.85 5.70
CA GLY A 41 12.82 4.40 5.96
C GLY A 41 11.45 3.74 5.88
N ASN A 42 10.41 4.45 5.39
CA ASN A 42 9.11 3.86 5.12
C ASN A 42 9.21 2.93 3.90
N LEU A 43 8.42 1.88 3.90
CA LEU A 43 8.49 0.83 2.90
C LEU A 43 7.12 0.63 2.24
N SER A 44 7.06 0.94 0.96
CA SER A 44 5.92 0.65 0.09
C SER A 44 6.18 -0.60 -0.73
N TYR A 45 5.12 -1.23 -1.23
CA TYR A 45 5.26 -2.39 -2.11
C TYR A 45 4.42 -2.22 -3.37
N LEU A 46 5.06 -2.32 -4.52
CA LEU A 46 4.36 -2.46 -5.79
C LEU A 46 4.30 -3.95 -6.16
N VAL A 47 3.10 -4.50 -6.24
CA VAL A 47 2.87 -5.88 -6.66
C VAL A 47 2.32 -5.89 -8.07
N ALA A 48 3.02 -6.54 -8.99
CA ALA A 48 2.68 -6.58 -10.40
C ALA A 48 2.35 -7.99 -10.88
N ASN A 49 1.27 -8.08 -11.66
CA ASN A 49 0.90 -9.29 -12.38
C ASN A 49 1.60 -9.28 -13.77
N PRO A 50 2.61 -10.13 -13.99
CA PRO A 50 3.37 -10.10 -15.24
C PRO A 50 2.55 -10.52 -16.47
N THR A 51 1.43 -11.21 -16.27
CA THR A 51 0.58 -11.68 -17.38
C THR A 51 -0.34 -10.58 -17.90
N SER A 52 -0.88 -9.74 -17.01
CA SER A 52 -1.82 -8.67 -17.34
C SER A 52 -1.19 -7.27 -17.39
N SER A 53 0.04 -7.11 -16.92
CA SER A 53 0.70 -5.82 -16.66
C SER A 53 -0.06 -4.94 -15.66
N GLN A 54 -1.00 -5.50 -14.92
CA GLN A 54 -1.73 -4.80 -13.88
C GLN A 54 -0.94 -4.83 -12.56
N SER A 55 -1.13 -3.83 -11.72
CA SER A 55 -0.40 -3.72 -10.46
C SER A 55 -1.24 -3.12 -9.34
N VAL A 56 -0.85 -3.43 -8.12
CA VAL A 56 -1.41 -2.87 -6.88
C VAL A 56 -0.28 -2.23 -6.09
N LEU A 57 -0.52 -1.07 -5.51
CA LEU A 57 0.43 -0.37 -4.67
C LEU A 57 -0.05 -0.42 -3.21
N ILE A 58 0.83 -0.83 -2.30
CA ILE A 58 0.56 -0.98 -0.87
C ILE A 58 1.41 0.03 -0.10
N ASP A 59 0.79 0.78 0.81
CA ASP A 59 1.37 1.82 1.67
C ASP A 59 2.21 2.86 0.90
N PRO A 60 1.65 3.53 -0.12
CA PRO A 60 2.41 4.47 -0.93
C PRO A 60 2.75 5.75 -0.17
N ASP A 61 4.03 6.09 -0.12
CA ASP A 61 4.55 7.34 0.45
C ASP A 61 4.57 8.46 -0.61
N LEU A 62 4.02 9.63 -0.27
CA LEU A 62 3.96 10.79 -1.17
C LEU A 62 5.36 11.31 -1.55
N GLU A 63 6.35 11.15 -0.67
CA GLU A 63 7.72 11.58 -0.92
C GLU A 63 8.31 10.95 -2.19
N ILE A 64 7.97 9.68 -2.43
CA ILE A 64 8.49 8.92 -3.58
C ILE A 64 7.46 8.69 -4.70
N LEU A 65 6.41 9.51 -4.77
CA LEU A 65 5.39 9.43 -5.83
C LEU A 65 6.00 9.37 -7.23
N GLY A 66 7.03 10.18 -7.49
CA GLY A 66 7.76 10.16 -8.77
C GLY A 66 8.39 8.82 -9.10
N SER A 67 8.87 8.09 -8.08
CA SER A 67 9.47 6.76 -8.26
C SER A 67 8.42 5.72 -8.66
N TYR A 68 7.19 5.79 -8.12
CA TYR A 68 6.09 4.93 -8.59
C TYR A 68 5.77 5.16 -10.06
N LEU A 69 5.63 6.43 -10.48
CA LEU A 69 5.32 6.78 -11.87
C LEU A 69 6.40 6.29 -12.84
N LEU A 70 7.69 6.43 -12.46
CA LEU A 70 8.80 5.91 -13.24
C LEU A 70 8.79 4.39 -13.32
N THR A 71 8.51 3.70 -12.23
CA THR A 71 8.43 2.23 -12.20
C THR A 71 7.28 1.73 -13.10
N PHE A 72 6.11 2.38 -13.06
CA PHE A 72 5.01 2.05 -13.98
C PHE A 72 5.44 2.19 -15.43
N GLN A 73 6.13 3.28 -15.78
CA GLN A 73 6.61 3.51 -17.14
C GLN A 73 7.67 2.48 -17.55
N GLN A 74 8.69 2.25 -16.73
CA GLN A 74 9.81 1.36 -17.04
C GLN A 74 9.40 -0.10 -17.22
N HIS A 75 8.44 -0.56 -16.44
CA HIS A 75 7.96 -1.94 -16.47
C HIS A 75 6.66 -2.11 -17.26
N ASN A 76 6.17 -1.02 -17.91
CA ASN A 76 4.90 -1.00 -18.64
C ASN A 76 3.73 -1.53 -17.78
N LEU A 77 3.63 -1.03 -16.54
CA LEU A 77 2.61 -1.43 -15.59
C LEU A 77 1.46 -0.42 -15.56
N GLN A 78 0.27 -0.91 -15.27
CA GLN A 78 -0.93 -0.14 -15.05
C GLN A 78 -1.38 -0.31 -13.60
N LEU A 79 -1.56 0.79 -12.89
CA LEU A 79 -2.10 0.76 -11.54
C LEU A 79 -3.58 0.37 -11.59
N SER A 80 -3.99 -0.62 -10.80
CA SER A 80 -5.36 -1.15 -10.73
C SER A 80 -6.01 -0.95 -9.37
N GLY A 81 -5.23 -0.63 -8.35
CA GLY A 81 -5.73 -0.36 -7.02
C GLY A 81 -4.64 0.05 -6.05
N ILE A 82 -5.05 0.68 -4.98
CA ILE A 82 -4.17 1.18 -3.92
C ILE A 82 -4.70 0.66 -2.58
N ILE A 83 -3.79 0.27 -1.71
CA ILE A 83 -4.11 -0.21 -0.36
C ILE A 83 -3.23 0.55 0.62
N ASP A 84 -3.82 1.16 1.65
CA ASP A 84 -3.09 1.50 2.87
C ASP A 84 -3.48 0.53 3.97
N THR A 85 -2.48 -0.03 4.63
CA THR A 85 -2.69 -0.98 5.73
C THR A 85 -3.34 -0.30 6.92
N HIS A 86 -3.03 0.98 7.15
CA HIS A 86 -3.59 1.80 8.24
C HIS A 86 -3.41 3.30 7.94
N ASN A 87 -3.87 4.17 8.82
CA ASN A 87 -3.56 5.60 8.75
C ASN A 87 -2.15 5.81 9.30
N HIS A 88 -1.22 6.13 8.42
CA HIS A 88 0.18 6.37 8.74
C HIS A 88 0.35 7.68 9.52
N ALA A 89 1.18 7.67 10.55
CA ALA A 89 1.60 8.85 11.29
C ALA A 89 3.00 9.33 10.88
N GLU A 90 3.78 8.42 10.31
CA GLU A 90 5.19 8.59 9.95
C GLU A 90 5.38 9.18 8.54
N HIS A 91 4.40 9.07 7.66
CA HIS A 91 4.45 9.65 6.32
C HIS A 91 3.06 10.05 5.81
N VAL A 92 3.04 10.84 4.75
CA VAL A 92 1.80 11.19 4.05
C VAL A 92 1.57 10.18 2.93
N SER A 93 0.44 9.47 2.99
CA SER A 93 0.08 8.53 1.92
C SER A 93 -0.12 9.25 0.58
N ALA A 94 0.42 8.66 -0.50
CA ALA A 94 0.19 9.10 -1.86
C ALA A 94 -1.14 8.57 -2.45
N ALA A 95 -1.91 7.79 -1.70
CA ALA A 95 -3.12 7.15 -2.20
C ALA A 95 -4.17 8.14 -2.75
N PRO A 96 -4.45 9.30 -2.11
CA PRO A 96 -5.39 10.27 -2.66
C PRO A 96 -4.96 10.82 -4.02
N GLU A 97 -3.68 11.16 -4.19
CA GLU A 97 -3.09 11.71 -5.41
C GLU A 97 -3.09 10.66 -6.54
N LEU A 98 -2.63 9.46 -6.24
CA LEU A 98 -2.60 8.35 -7.19
C LEU A 98 -4.01 7.96 -7.63
N ARG A 99 -4.96 7.91 -6.70
CA ARG A 99 -6.36 7.64 -7.01
C ARG A 99 -6.94 8.69 -7.96
N GLN A 100 -6.61 9.97 -7.75
CA GLN A 100 -7.06 11.06 -8.63
C GLN A 100 -6.42 10.98 -10.03
N LEU A 101 -5.14 10.56 -10.10
CA LEU A 101 -4.41 10.45 -11.36
C LEU A 101 -4.86 9.26 -12.22
N PHE A 102 -5.16 8.13 -11.60
CA PHE A 102 -5.41 6.86 -12.31
C PHE A 102 -6.88 6.40 -12.25
N ASP A 103 -7.73 7.07 -11.47
CA ASP A 103 -9.15 6.71 -11.25
C ASP A 103 -9.31 5.24 -10.82
N VAL A 104 -8.53 4.82 -9.82
CA VAL A 104 -8.49 3.45 -9.33
C VAL A 104 -9.11 3.33 -7.93
N PRO A 105 -9.60 2.13 -7.53
CA PRO A 105 -10.11 1.89 -6.18
C PRO A 105 -9.00 2.06 -5.12
N TYR A 106 -9.41 2.58 -3.96
CA TYR A 106 -8.58 2.74 -2.78
C TYR A 106 -9.19 1.99 -1.61
N TYR A 107 -8.41 1.07 -1.04
CA TYR A 107 -8.82 0.11 -0.01
C TYR A 107 -8.16 0.43 1.33
N MET A 108 -8.95 0.41 2.39
CA MET A 108 -8.54 0.38 3.81
C MET A 108 -9.60 -0.34 4.61
N HIS A 109 -9.28 -0.65 5.88
CA HIS A 109 -10.29 -1.16 6.81
C HIS A 109 -11.50 -0.24 6.90
N GLN A 110 -12.70 -0.79 7.04
CA GLN A 110 -13.95 -0.03 7.11
C GLN A 110 -13.98 1.04 8.22
N ASP A 111 -13.26 0.83 9.32
CA ASP A 111 -13.17 1.74 10.45
C ASP A 111 -12.00 2.73 10.34
N ALA A 112 -11.28 2.74 9.20
CA ALA A 112 -10.21 3.70 8.96
C ALA A 112 -10.79 5.13 8.87
N PRO A 113 -10.24 6.10 9.60
CA PRO A 113 -10.78 7.47 9.64
C PRO A 113 -10.32 8.29 8.41
N SER A 114 -10.57 7.76 7.21
CA SER A 114 -10.20 8.40 5.95
C SER A 114 -11.43 8.54 5.04
N SER A 115 -11.73 9.77 4.63
CA SER A 115 -12.81 10.06 3.68
C SER A 115 -12.46 9.76 2.21
N PHE A 116 -11.20 9.42 1.91
CA PHE A 116 -10.73 9.11 0.56
C PHE A 116 -10.92 7.65 0.17
N VAL A 117 -11.17 6.76 1.14
CA VAL A 117 -11.40 5.33 0.91
C VAL A 117 -12.66 5.14 0.06
N THR A 118 -12.52 4.36 -1.00
CA THR A 118 -13.65 4.03 -1.90
C THR A 118 -14.15 2.61 -1.71
N HIS A 119 -13.30 1.73 -1.22
CA HIS A 119 -13.57 0.31 -1.04
C HIS A 119 -13.16 -0.12 0.37
N PRO A 120 -14.05 0.06 1.36
CA PRO A 120 -13.78 -0.41 2.72
C PRO A 120 -13.74 -1.94 2.77
N VAL A 121 -12.80 -2.49 3.56
CA VAL A 121 -12.62 -3.94 3.73
C VAL A 121 -12.73 -4.35 5.20
N GLN A 122 -12.99 -5.64 5.41
CA GLN A 122 -13.10 -6.28 6.72
C GLN A 122 -12.15 -7.49 6.83
N ASP A 123 -12.09 -8.08 8.04
CA ASP A 123 -11.29 -9.29 8.26
C ASP A 123 -11.75 -10.43 7.35
N ASN A 124 -10.77 -11.06 6.71
CA ASN A 124 -10.94 -12.16 5.76
C ASN A 124 -11.60 -11.82 4.42
N ASP A 125 -11.87 -10.55 4.11
CA ASP A 125 -12.29 -10.17 2.78
C ASP A 125 -11.25 -10.57 1.74
N THR A 126 -11.73 -11.04 0.59
CA THR A 126 -10.88 -11.38 -0.54
C THR A 126 -11.40 -10.63 -1.76
N VAL A 127 -10.48 -9.92 -2.45
CA VAL A 127 -10.79 -9.14 -3.65
C VAL A 127 -9.79 -9.48 -4.75
N GLU A 128 -10.25 -9.35 -5.99
CA GLU A 128 -9.40 -9.46 -7.18
C GLU A 128 -9.10 -8.07 -7.71
N ILE A 129 -7.82 -7.66 -7.71
CA ILE A 129 -7.38 -6.37 -8.23
C ILE A 129 -6.35 -6.61 -9.32
N GLY A 130 -6.69 -6.25 -10.56
CA GLY A 130 -5.77 -6.47 -11.70
C GLY A 130 -5.39 -7.93 -11.96
N GLY A 131 -6.23 -8.88 -11.54
CA GLY A 131 -5.94 -10.31 -11.60
C GLY A 131 -4.96 -10.79 -10.52
N ILE A 132 -4.84 -10.03 -9.43
CA ILE A 132 -4.11 -10.40 -8.22
C ILE A 132 -5.13 -10.67 -7.12
N SER A 133 -5.13 -11.89 -6.60
CA SER A 133 -6.01 -12.26 -5.48
C SER A 133 -5.42 -11.77 -4.16
N ILE A 134 -6.17 -10.93 -3.47
CA ILE A 134 -5.73 -10.23 -2.26
C ILE A 134 -6.69 -10.55 -1.12
N ARG A 135 -6.15 -11.05 -0.01
CA ARG A 135 -6.92 -11.27 1.22
C ARG A 135 -6.48 -10.28 2.29
N PHE A 136 -7.46 -9.65 2.93
CA PHE A 136 -7.25 -8.75 4.06
C PHE A 136 -7.38 -9.51 5.38
N LEU A 137 -6.43 -9.29 6.29
CA LEU A 137 -6.43 -9.83 7.63
C LEU A 137 -6.48 -8.65 8.61
N HIS A 138 -7.53 -8.53 9.39
CA HIS A 138 -7.60 -7.49 10.42
C HIS A 138 -6.58 -7.81 11.52
N THR A 139 -5.59 -6.93 11.68
CA THR A 139 -4.46 -7.09 12.59
C THR A 139 -4.29 -5.86 13.49
N PRO A 140 -5.30 -5.55 14.32
CA PRO A 140 -5.27 -4.38 15.20
C PRO A 140 -4.18 -4.48 16.27
N GLY A 141 -3.88 -3.35 16.89
CA GLY A 141 -2.90 -3.23 17.97
C GLY A 141 -2.11 -1.94 17.87
N HIS A 142 -1.35 -1.75 16.80
CA HIS A 142 -0.74 -0.46 16.47
C HIS A 142 -1.82 0.60 16.23
N THR A 143 -2.77 0.32 15.35
CA THR A 143 -4.03 1.06 15.23
C THR A 143 -5.22 0.08 15.27
N PRO A 144 -6.44 0.53 15.65
CA PRO A 144 -7.60 -0.35 15.72
C PRO A 144 -8.10 -0.83 14.34
N HIS A 145 -7.71 -0.14 13.28
CA HIS A 145 -8.14 -0.41 11.90
C HIS A 145 -7.02 -0.95 11.00
N LEU A 146 -5.89 -1.38 11.57
CA LEU A 146 -4.79 -1.93 10.80
C LEU A 146 -5.18 -3.27 10.18
N VAL A 147 -4.89 -3.42 8.88
CA VAL A 147 -5.02 -4.68 8.15
C VAL A 147 -3.67 -5.12 7.61
N SER A 148 -3.39 -6.40 7.69
CA SER A 148 -2.31 -7.03 6.91
C SER A 148 -2.85 -7.53 5.58
N VAL A 149 -2.06 -7.43 4.53
CA VAL A 149 -2.45 -7.76 3.16
C VAL A 149 -1.76 -9.06 2.76
N LYS A 150 -2.54 -10.11 2.49
CA LYS A 150 -2.00 -11.40 2.04
C LYS A 150 -2.17 -11.55 0.53
N ILE A 151 -1.05 -11.79 -0.15
CA ILE A 151 -1.00 -12.12 -1.57
C ILE A 151 -0.17 -13.38 -1.72
N ASP A 152 -0.80 -14.45 -2.19
CA ASP A 152 -0.13 -15.74 -2.34
C ASP A 152 0.44 -16.25 -0.99
N ASN A 153 1.74 -16.50 -0.92
CA ASN A 153 2.47 -16.88 0.29
C ASN A 153 3.19 -15.70 0.99
N HIS A 154 2.88 -14.47 0.60
CA HIS A 154 3.44 -13.25 1.20
C HIS A 154 2.39 -12.51 2.03
N ILE A 155 2.83 -11.90 3.12
CA ILE A 155 1.98 -11.04 3.97
C ILE A 155 2.70 -9.70 4.14
N PHE A 156 2.02 -8.62 3.77
CA PHE A 156 2.44 -7.24 4.00
C PHE A 156 1.77 -6.78 5.29
N THR A 157 2.56 -6.68 6.35
CA THR A 157 2.06 -6.59 7.72
C THR A 157 1.83 -5.17 8.20
N GLY A 158 2.21 -4.15 7.41
CA GLY A 158 2.25 -2.78 7.91
C GLY A 158 2.98 -2.73 9.25
N ASP A 159 2.45 -1.97 10.17
CA ASP A 159 3.04 -1.79 11.51
C ASP A 159 2.65 -2.88 12.53
N SER A 160 2.00 -3.97 12.09
CA SER A 160 1.81 -5.13 13.00
C SER A 160 3.13 -5.83 13.32
N LEU A 161 4.00 -6.02 12.31
CA LEU A 161 5.23 -6.80 12.46
C LEU A 161 6.32 -6.29 11.52
N PHE A 162 7.53 -6.08 12.05
CA PHE A 162 8.75 -5.79 11.33
C PHE A 162 9.74 -6.95 11.43
N LEU A 163 10.84 -6.90 10.69
CA LEU A 163 11.87 -7.96 10.71
C LEU A 163 12.46 -8.23 12.10
N LYS A 164 12.55 -7.23 12.98
CA LYS A 164 13.20 -7.34 14.30
C LYS A 164 12.36 -6.76 15.44
N SER A 165 11.17 -6.27 15.17
CA SER A 165 10.30 -5.59 16.12
C SER A 165 8.85 -5.61 15.63
N CYS A 166 8.00 -4.87 16.27
CA CYS A 166 6.64 -4.53 15.81
C CYS A 166 6.41 -3.03 15.95
N GLY A 167 5.39 -2.50 15.31
CA GLY A 167 4.94 -1.13 15.49
C GLY A 167 4.57 -0.89 16.96
N ARG A 168 4.75 0.34 17.42
CA ARG A 168 4.36 0.72 18.77
C ARG A 168 2.84 0.63 18.95
N ALA A 169 2.40 0.19 20.12
CA ALA A 169 0.98 0.08 20.45
C ALA A 169 0.60 0.90 21.70
N ASP A 170 1.46 1.87 22.06
CA ASP A 170 1.30 2.70 23.25
C ASP A 170 0.73 4.10 22.96
N PHE A 171 0.13 4.32 21.79
CA PHE A 171 -0.58 5.55 21.50
C PHE A 171 -1.85 5.67 22.36
N PRO A 172 -2.00 6.73 23.17
CA PRO A 172 -3.16 6.88 24.03
C PRO A 172 -4.48 6.89 23.25
N GLY A 173 -5.37 5.95 23.58
CA GLY A 173 -6.70 5.84 22.96
C GLY A 173 -6.73 5.30 21.52
N ILE A 174 -5.59 4.85 20.99
CA ILE A 174 -5.46 4.31 19.63
C ILE A 174 -4.83 2.91 19.67
N GLY A 175 -3.64 2.78 20.25
CA GLY A 175 -2.91 1.52 20.33
C GLY A 175 -3.38 0.63 21.48
N ASP A 176 -3.21 -0.69 21.34
CA ASP A 176 -3.47 -1.68 22.37
C ASP A 176 -2.39 -2.78 22.34
N PRO A 177 -1.43 -2.75 23.30
CA PRO A 177 -0.34 -3.74 23.35
C PRO A 177 -0.83 -5.17 23.60
N GLY A 178 -1.93 -5.36 24.32
CA GLY A 178 -2.50 -6.69 24.57
C GLY A 178 -3.08 -7.29 23.30
N VAL A 179 -3.88 -6.52 22.58
CA VAL A 179 -4.42 -6.90 21.26
C VAL A 179 -3.29 -7.16 20.29
N GLN A 180 -2.25 -6.32 20.25
CA GLN A 180 -1.11 -6.53 19.36
C GLN A 180 -0.37 -7.82 19.67
N PHE A 181 -0.19 -8.17 20.95
CA PHE A 181 0.40 -9.44 21.33
C PHE A 181 -0.41 -10.64 20.79
N ASP A 182 -1.72 -10.63 20.96
CA ASP A 182 -2.60 -11.70 20.45
C ASP A 182 -2.56 -11.81 18.92
N ILE A 183 -2.47 -10.68 18.21
CA ILE A 183 -2.32 -10.65 16.76
C ILE A 183 -0.99 -11.25 16.31
N LEU A 184 0.11 -10.94 17.00
CA LEU A 184 1.42 -11.52 16.67
C LEU A 184 1.43 -13.04 16.87
N GLU A 185 0.72 -13.57 17.87
CA GLU A 185 0.54 -15.02 18.03
C GLU A 185 -0.29 -15.64 16.89
N ARG A 186 -1.29 -14.90 16.38
CA ARG A 186 -2.13 -15.35 15.24
C ARG A 186 -1.35 -15.38 13.91
N LEU A 187 -0.36 -14.49 13.74
CA LEU A 187 0.43 -14.37 12.49
C LEU A 187 1.58 -15.41 12.40
N LYS A 188 1.90 -16.11 13.47
CA LYS A 188 2.87 -17.22 13.48
C LYS A 188 2.34 -18.45 12.75
#